data_d33c2a4a5ccd45c987e4236c92b1de03
#
_entry.id   d33c2a4a5ccd45c987e4236c92b1de03
#
_cell.length_a   1.000
_cell.length_b   1.000
_cell.length_c   1.000
_cell.angle_alpha   90.00
_cell.angle_beta   90.00
_cell.angle_gamma   90.00
#
_symmetry.space_group_name_H-M   'P 1'
#
loop_
_entity.id
_entity.type
_entity.pdbx_description
1 polymer ?
#
loop_
_entity_poly.entity_id
_entity_poly.type
_entity_poly.pdbx_seq_one_letter_code
_entity_poly.pdbx_strand_id
1 'polypeptide(L)'
;MTYSLPPESFRTMRPEPTVRKARGWDVALTIILLVLLPLLALGASYAGVLLAFAADQCGPSNCDTGLMNIGFWTAVISPWVILLIGVVAAIVRLVRHRLAFWVPLATIVGMAAVWFIAAAFVGAGVSAS
;
A
#
# COMPACT_ATOMS: atom_id res chain seq x y z
N MET A 1 -43.10 40.38 18.76
CA MET A 1 -43.16 39.78 17.45
C MET A 1 -42.08 38.72 17.32
N THR A 2 -42.47 37.52 17.44
CA THR A 2 -41.55 36.41 17.29
C THR A 2 -41.21 36.22 15.81
N TYR A 3 -40.03 36.61 15.45
CA TYR A 3 -39.52 36.35 14.13
C TYR A 3 -39.16 34.88 13.99
N SER A 4 -40.07 34.11 13.44
CA SER A 4 -39.75 32.72 13.11
C SER A 4 -39.02 32.68 11.79
N LEU A 5 -37.76 32.30 11.84
CA LEU A 5 -36.98 31.96 10.64
C LEU A 5 -37.70 30.88 9.84
N PRO A 6 -37.84 31.03 8.52
CA PRO A 6 -38.46 29.99 7.72
C PRO A 6 -37.70 28.67 7.88
N PRO A 7 -38.39 27.51 7.93
CA PRO A 7 -37.75 26.21 8.17
C PRO A 7 -36.68 25.86 7.13
N GLU A 8 -36.70 26.50 6.00
CA GLU A 8 -35.70 26.35 4.95
C GLU A 8 -34.32 26.89 5.34
N SER A 9 -34.28 27.98 6.16
CA SER A 9 -33.00 28.53 6.62
C SER A 9 -32.30 27.62 7.64
N PHE A 10 -33.04 26.81 8.38
CA PHE A 10 -32.49 25.80 9.27
C PHE A 10 -31.93 24.60 8.48
N ARG A 11 -32.47 24.30 7.31
CA ARG A 11 -31.93 23.24 6.44
C ARG A 11 -30.59 23.62 5.81
N THR A 12 -30.44 24.89 5.46
CA THR A 12 -29.18 25.37 4.88
C THR A 12 -28.07 25.52 5.93
N MET A 13 -28.41 25.70 7.20
CA MET A 13 -27.46 25.79 8.31
C MET A 13 -27.01 24.42 8.85
N ARG A 14 -27.73 23.34 8.57
CA ARG A 14 -27.28 22.00 8.92
C ARG A 14 -26.27 21.53 7.87
N PRO A 15 -25.01 21.32 8.27
CA PRO A 15 -24.10 20.61 7.38
C PRO A 15 -24.72 19.26 7.07
N GLU A 16 -24.81 18.92 5.79
CA GLU A 16 -25.38 17.65 5.37
C GLU A 16 -24.66 16.50 6.07
N PRO A 17 -25.37 15.70 6.91
CA PRO A 17 -24.73 14.64 7.69
C PRO A 17 -24.12 13.54 6.81
N THR A 18 -24.58 13.42 5.56
CA THR A 18 -24.06 12.47 4.57
C THR A 18 -22.64 12.78 4.10
N VAL A 19 -22.28 14.06 3.95
CA VAL A 19 -20.93 14.47 3.54
C VAL A 19 -19.93 14.28 4.68
N ARG A 20 -20.33 14.54 5.93
CA ARG A 20 -19.49 14.30 7.11
C ARG A 20 -19.24 12.81 7.35
N LYS A 21 -20.26 11.96 7.17
CA LYS A 21 -20.11 10.50 7.29
C LYS A 21 -19.17 9.95 6.23
N ALA A 22 -19.27 10.39 4.97
CA ALA A 22 -18.39 9.98 3.90
C ALA A 22 -16.92 10.37 4.17
N ARG A 23 -16.68 11.58 4.69
CA ARG A 23 -15.33 12.01 5.10
C ARG A 23 -14.79 11.25 6.30
N GLY A 24 -15.61 10.99 7.30
CA GLY A 24 -15.23 10.21 8.48
C GLY A 24 -14.81 8.78 8.10
N TRP A 25 -15.57 8.13 7.24
CA TRP A 25 -15.26 6.81 6.73
C TRP A 25 -13.97 6.79 5.89
N ASP A 26 -13.78 7.79 5.03
CA ASP A 26 -12.59 7.91 4.19
C ASP A 26 -11.32 8.09 5.04
N VAL A 27 -11.38 8.96 6.03
CA VAL A 27 -10.27 9.17 6.98
C VAL A 27 -10.00 7.92 7.81
N ALA A 28 -11.05 7.28 8.34
CA ALA A 28 -10.91 6.05 9.13
C ALA A 28 -10.31 4.91 8.29
N LEU A 29 -10.79 4.69 7.08
CA LEU A 29 -10.25 3.70 6.15
C LEU A 29 -8.80 4.02 5.79
N THR A 30 -8.48 5.28 5.53
CA THR A 30 -7.13 5.71 5.20
C THR A 30 -6.17 5.44 6.36
N ILE A 31 -6.57 5.75 7.60
CA ILE A 31 -5.76 5.48 8.80
C ILE A 31 -5.54 3.99 8.99
N ILE A 32 -6.58 3.18 8.88
CA ILE A 32 -6.50 1.72 9.00
C ILE A 32 -5.55 1.16 7.94
N LEU A 33 -5.68 1.60 6.70
CA LEU A 33 -4.82 1.16 5.60
C LEU A 33 -3.37 1.62 5.78
N LEU A 34 -3.16 2.84 6.31
CA LEU A 34 -1.82 3.35 6.61
C LEU A 34 -1.13 2.56 7.73
N VAL A 35 -1.88 2.08 8.72
CA VAL A 35 -1.35 1.21 9.77
C VAL A 35 -1.08 -0.20 9.22
N LEU A 36 -1.93 -0.68 8.32
CA LEU A 36 -1.78 -2.00 7.71
C LEU A 36 -0.59 -2.07 6.73
N LEU A 37 -0.29 -0.97 6.03
CA LEU A 37 0.79 -0.91 5.06
C LEU A 37 2.17 -1.32 5.62
N PRO A 38 2.64 -0.80 6.76
CA PRO A 38 3.93 -1.22 7.32
C PRO A 38 3.92 -2.68 7.76
N LEU A 39 2.80 -3.20 8.23
CA LEU A 39 2.66 -4.62 8.56
C LEU A 39 2.79 -5.50 7.31
N LEU A 40 2.17 -5.08 6.22
CA LEU A 40 2.31 -5.76 4.92
C LEU A 40 3.73 -5.67 4.37
N ALA A 41 4.40 -4.53 4.53
CA ALA A 41 5.79 -4.35 4.13
C ALA A 41 6.73 -5.27 4.91
N LEU A 42 6.52 -5.40 6.21
CA LEU A 42 7.26 -6.35 7.06
C LEU A 42 7.02 -7.79 6.63
N GLY A 43 5.76 -8.15 6.39
CA GLY A 43 5.41 -9.49 5.89
C GLY A 43 6.03 -9.79 4.54
N ALA A 44 6.01 -8.85 3.62
CA ALA A 44 6.63 -8.98 2.30
C ALA A 44 8.15 -9.11 2.39
N SER A 45 8.80 -8.34 3.26
CA SER A 45 10.24 -8.45 3.51
C SER A 45 10.61 -9.81 4.13
N TYR A 46 9.81 -10.28 5.08
CA TYR A 46 9.99 -11.59 5.68
C TYR A 46 9.85 -12.73 4.65
N ALA A 47 8.83 -12.64 3.79
CA ALA A 47 8.65 -13.57 2.70
C ALA A 47 9.84 -13.54 1.70
N GLY A 48 10.39 -12.34 1.46
CA GLY A 48 11.61 -12.18 0.65
C GLY A 48 12.83 -12.90 1.24
N VAL A 49 12.99 -12.84 2.56
CA VAL A 49 14.06 -13.60 3.27
C VAL A 49 13.83 -15.11 3.15
N LEU A 50 12.58 -15.57 3.27
CA LEU A 50 12.25 -16.99 3.07
C LEU A 50 12.56 -17.47 1.64
N LEU A 51 12.38 -16.61 0.64
CA LEU A 51 12.79 -16.89 -0.73
C LEU A 51 14.30 -17.08 -0.85
N ALA A 52 15.09 -16.34 -0.09
CA ALA A 52 16.54 -16.51 -0.04
C ALA A 52 16.91 -17.89 0.50
N PHE A 53 16.26 -18.38 1.54
CA PHE A 53 16.48 -19.74 2.03
C PHE A 53 16.11 -20.83 1.02
N ALA A 54 15.06 -20.61 0.24
CA ALA A 54 14.72 -21.51 -0.85
C ALA A 54 15.80 -21.51 -1.95
N ALA A 55 16.47 -20.40 -2.13
CA ALA A 55 17.58 -20.25 -3.05
C ALA A 55 18.87 -20.94 -2.58
N ASP A 56 19.07 -21.10 -1.27
CA ASP A 56 20.22 -21.80 -0.70
C ASP A 56 20.29 -23.31 -1.08
N GLN A 57 19.19 -23.85 -1.58
CA GLN A 57 19.18 -25.23 -2.13
C GLN A 57 19.84 -25.34 -3.51
N CYS A 58 20.21 -24.23 -4.12
CA CYS A 58 20.92 -24.19 -5.38
C CYS A 58 22.38 -24.65 -5.19
N GLY A 59 22.78 -25.67 -5.91
CA GLY A 59 24.21 -26.05 -6.02
C GLY A 59 25.02 -24.96 -6.75
N PRO A 60 26.33 -24.89 -6.51
CA PRO A 60 27.17 -23.81 -7.05
C PRO A 60 27.28 -23.75 -8.59
N SER A 61 26.77 -24.75 -9.29
CA SER A 61 26.88 -24.84 -10.75
C SER A 61 25.61 -24.63 -11.54
N ASN A 62 24.46 -24.49 -10.86
CA ASN A 62 23.17 -24.62 -11.53
C ASN A 62 22.20 -23.42 -11.31
N CYS A 63 22.66 -22.31 -10.73
CA CYS A 63 21.84 -21.16 -10.48
C CYS A 63 22.48 -19.85 -10.93
N ASP A 64 21.69 -18.98 -11.52
CA ASP A 64 22.13 -17.64 -11.81
C ASP A 64 22.06 -16.78 -10.54
N THR A 65 23.19 -16.66 -9.87
CA THR A 65 23.32 -15.88 -8.62
C THR A 65 23.04 -14.38 -8.82
N GLY A 66 23.29 -13.88 -10.04
CA GLY A 66 22.99 -12.48 -10.37
C GLY A 66 21.49 -12.18 -10.35
N LEU A 67 20.69 -13.01 -11.03
CA LEU A 67 19.23 -12.88 -11.07
C LEU A 67 18.62 -13.07 -9.67
N MET A 68 19.13 -14.02 -8.91
CA MET A 68 18.66 -14.28 -7.56
C MET A 68 18.94 -13.11 -6.62
N ASN A 69 20.13 -12.53 -6.71
CA ASN A 69 20.51 -11.37 -5.92
C ASN A 69 19.66 -10.15 -6.25
N ILE A 70 19.42 -9.89 -7.53
CA ILE A 70 18.52 -8.80 -7.96
C ILE A 70 17.11 -9.02 -7.43
N GLY A 71 16.57 -10.24 -7.57
CA GLY A 71 15.24 -10.59 -7.08
C GLY A 71 15.12 -10.42 -5.57
N PHE A 72 16.11 -10.84 -4.80
CA PHE A 72 16.16 -10.70 -3.35
C PHE A 72 16.14 -9.23 -2.92
N TRP A 73 17.05 -8.43 -3.43
CA TRP A 73 17.12 -7.01 -3.08
C TRP A 73 15.86 -6.25 -3.51
N THR A 74 15.32 -6.58 -4.67
CA THR A 74 14.06 -6.01 -5.13
C THR A 74 12.92 -6.38 -4.18
N ALA A 75 12.82 -7.63 -3.76
CA ALA A 75 11.78 -8.08 -2.83
C ALA A 75 11.88 -7.43 -1.45
N VAL A 76 13.08 -7.15 -0.97
CA VAL A 76 13.30 -6.56 0.36
C VAL A 76 13.13 -5.04 0.35
N ILE A 77 13.64 -4.35 -0.66
CA ILE A 77 13.69 -2.88 -0.70
C ILE A 77 12.41 -2.29 -1.28
N SER A 78 11.84 -2.91 -2.31
CA SER A 78 10.68 -2.35 -3.02
C SER A 78 9.45 -2.09 -2.12
N PRO A 79 9.08 -2.94 -1.16
CA PRO A 79 7.95 -2.67 -0.28
C PRO A 79 8.11 -1.36 0.51
N TRP A 80 9.33 -1.06 0.94
CA TRP A 80 9.63 0.14 1.71
C TRP A 80 9.56 1.40 0.87
N VAL A 81 10.08 1.35 -0.36
CA VAL A 81 10.01 2.47 -1.31
C VAL A 81 8.55 2.76 -1.68
N ILE A 82 7.79 1.73 -2.02
CA ILE A 82 6.37 1.85 -2.36
C ILE A 82 5.57 2.37 -1.17
N LEU A 83 5.87 1.89 0.03
CA LEU A 83 5.25 2.36 1.28
C LEU A 83 5.48 3.85 1.48
N LEU A 84 6.72 4.32 1.34
CA LEU A 84 7.05 5.74 1.49
C LEU A 84 6.28 6.61 0.49
N ILE A 85 6.28 6.21 -0.78
CA ILE A 85 5.54 6.92 -1.83
C ILE A 85 4.04 6.93 -1.52
N GLY A 86 3.49 5.78 -1.11
CA GLY A 86 2.08 5.64 -0.76
C GLY A 86 1.68 6.49 0.43
N VAL A 87 2.49 6.53 1.48
CA VAL A 87 2.25 7.36 2.67
C VAL A 87 2.27 8.84 2.32
N VAL A 88 3.29 9.29 1.58
CA VAL A 88 3.40 10.69 1.15
C VAL A 88 2.21 11.08 0.28
N ALA A 89 1.85 10.26 -0.69
CA ALA A 89 0.70 10.51 -1.56
C ALA A 89 -0.62 10.54 -0.77
N ALA A 90 -0.80 9.65 0.21
CA ALA A 90 -1.98 9.63 1.07
C ALA A 90 -2.08 10.90 1.91
N ILE A 91 -0.97 11.34 2.52
CA ILE A 91 -0.93 12.57 3.33
C ILE A 91 -1.25 13.78 2.45
N VAL A 92 -0.64 13.90 1.27
CA VAL A 92 -0.91 15.00 0.34
C VAL A 92 -2.39 15.05 -0.06
N ARG A 93 -3.00 13.91 -0.33
CA ARG A 93 -4.43 13.86 -0.68
C ARG A 93 -5.33 14.19 0.50
N LEU A 94 -4.98 13.74 1.70
CA LEU A 94 -5.69 14.08 2.93
C LEU A 94 -5.68 15.59 3.20
N VAL A 95 -4.52 16.23 3.04
CA VAL A 95 -4.37 17.68 3.19
C VAL A 95 -5.16 18.44 2.12
N ARG A 96 -5.24 17.90 0.91
CA ARG A 96 -6.01 18.50 -0.20
C ARG A 96 -7.51 18.19 -0.15
N HIS A 97 -8.00 17.55 0.91
CA HIS A 97 -9.41 17.17 1.07
C HIS A 97 -9.99 16.35 -0.11
N ARG A 98 -9.15 15.56 -0.76
CA ARG A 98 -9.58 14.64 -1.82
C ARG A 98 -9.77 13.23 -1.26
N LEU A 99 -10.55 12.42 -1.96
CA LEU A 99 -10.74 11.01 -1.62
C LEU A 99 -9.38 10.30 -1.57
N ALA A 100 -8.97 9.91 -0.37
CA ALA A 100 -7.62 9.40 -0.11
C ALA A 100 -7.55 7.86 -0.09
N PHE A 101 -8.70 7.17 0.01
CA PHE A 101 -8.73 5.71 0.17
C PHE A 101 -8.16 4.93 -1.04
N TRP A 102 -8.19 5.51 -2.23
CA TRP A 102 -7.63 4.91 -3.45
C TRP A 102 -6.12 4.75 -3.42
N VAL A 103 -5.42 5.68 -2.75
CA VAL A 103 -3.96 5.68 -2.72
C VAL A 103 -3.39 4.47 -1.99
N PRO A 104 -3.81 4.16 -0.75
CA PRO A 104 -3.31 2.98 -0.07
C PRO A 104 -3.71 1.68 -0.78
N LEU A 105 -4.90 1.61 -1.39
CA LEU A 105 -5.29 0.47 -2.21
C LEU A 105 -4.36 0.28 -3.42
N ALA A 106 -4.08 1.36 -4.16
CA ALA A 106 -3.14 1.32 -5.27
C ALA A 106 -1.73 0.94 -4.81
N THR A 107 -1.32 1.39 -3.63
CA THR A 107 -0.03 1.04 -3.03
C THR A 107 0.06 -0.45 -2.71
N ILE A 108 -0.99 -1.04 -2.14
CA ILE A 108 -1.05 -2.48 -1.85
C ILE A 108 -0.97 -3.30 -3.14
N VAL A 109 -1.74 -2.92 -4.15
CA VAL A 109 -1.71 -3.59 -5.46
C VAL A 109 -0.33 -3.47 -6.11
N GLY A 110 0.26 -2.28 -6.07
CA GLY A 110 1.62 -2.05 -6.58
C GLY A 110 2.67 -2.89 -5.86
N MET A 111 2.58 -2.95 -4.53
CA MET A 111 3.46 -3.76 -3.70
C MET A 111 3.36 -5.26 -4.03
N ALA A 112 2.16 -5.77 -4.18
CA ALA A 112 1.90 -7.15 -4.58
C ALA A 112 2.48 -7.44 -5.98
N ALA A 113 2.24 -6.55 -6.94
CA ALA A 113 2.73 -6.70 -8.31
C ALA A 113 4.26 -6.75 -8.36
N VAL A 114 4.95 -5.83 -7.69
CA VAL A 114 6.42 -5.81 -7.62
C VAL A 114 6.95 -7.04 -6.92
N TRP A 115 6.28 -7.49 -5.86
CA TRP A 115 6.68 -8.70 -5.15
C TRP A 115 6.56 -9.95 -6.03
N PHE A 116 5.49 -10.08 -6.82
CA PHE A 116 5.34 -11.19 -7.76
C PHE A 116 6.40 -11.14 -8.87
N ILE A 117 6.74 -9.95 -9.36
CA ILE A 117 7.82 -9.77 -10.33
C ILE A 117 9.16 -10.21 -9.73
N ALA A 118 9.46 -9.79 -8.49
CA ALA A 118 10.66 -10.19 -7.78
C ALA A 118 10.74 -11.70 -7.57
N ALA A 119 9.63 -12.32 -7.18
CA ALA A 119 9.53 -13.77 -7.03
C ALA A 119 9.74 -14.51 -8.37
N ALA A 120 9.25 -13.93 -9.47
CA ALA A 120 9.47 -14.48 -10.81
C ALA A 120 10.97 -14.43 -11.21
N PHE A 121 11.68 -13.34 -10.86
CA PHE A 121 13.13 -13.27 -11.09
C PHE A 121 13.91 -14.32 -10.30
N VAL A 122 13.55 -14.54 -9.04
CA VAL A 122 14.14 -15.60 -8.21
C VAL A 122 13.83 -16.97 -8.83
N GLY A 123 12.58 -17.22 -9.22
CA GLY A 123 12.19 -18.46 -9.87
C GLY A 123 12.92 -18.70 -11.20
N ALA A 124 13.10 -17.66 -12.01
CA ALA A 124 13.87 -17.73 -13.24
C ALA A 124 15.34 -18.05 -12.97
N GLY A 125 15.93 -17.48 -11.91
CA GLY A 125 17.31 -17.79 -11.51
C GLY A 125 17.49 -19.26 -11.08
N VAL A 126 16.49 -19.83 -10.42
CA VAL A 126 16.50 -21.26 -10.01
C VAL A 126 16.30 -22.17 -11.21
N SER A 127 15.44 -21.81 -12.16
CA SER A 127 15.12 -22.64 -13.33
C SER A 127 16.11 -22.48 -14.51
N ALA A 128 17.04 -21.53 -14.45
CA ALA A 128 18.03 -21.25 -15.50
C ALA A 128 19.19 -22.24 -15.53
N SER A 129 19.05 -23.38 -14.87
CA SER A 129 20.04 -24.45 -14.86
C SER A 129 19.96 -25.31 -16.12
#